data_5ba8a7008725243b43988c0306a21689
#
_entry.id   5ba8a7008725243b43988c0306a21689
#
_cell.length_a   1.000
_cell.length_b   1.000
_cell.length_c   1.000
_cell.angle_alpha   90.00
_cell.angle_beta   90.00
_cell.angle_gamma   90.00
#
_symmetry.space_group_name_H-M   'P 1'
#
loop_
_entity.id
_entity.type
_entity.pdbx_description
1 polymer ?
#
loop_
_entity_poly.entity_id
_entity_poly.type
_entity_poly.pdbx_seq_one_letter_code
_entity_poly.pdbx_strand_id
1 'polypeptide(L)' 'PDVVIHRGCRLHKVIIDKQCVLPPGLVIGEDAEADARRFYRSEGGVTLVTKSMLKALAQQDPSLFEGMPTERPDRPR' A
#
# COMPACT_ATOMS: atom_id res chain seq x y z
N PRO A 1 -13.89 1.37 3.31
CA PRO A 1 -14.22 2.74 3.45
C PRO A 1 -13.06 3.65 3.73
N ASP A 2 -12.23 3.38 4.64
CA ASP A 2 -11.19 4.34 4.98
C ASP A 2 -9.89 4.04 4.26
N VAL A 3 -9.97 3.88 2.96
CA VAL A 3 -8.80 3.59 2.15
C VAL A 3 -8.38 4.87 1.44
N VAL A 4 -7.11 5.21 1.58
CA VAL A 4 -6.54 6.37 0.93
C VAL A 4 -5.48 5.88 -0.07
N ILE A 5 -5.63 6.26 -1.32
CA ILE A 5 -4.70 5.89 -2.37
C ILE A 5 -4.09 7.18 -2.91
N HIS A 6 -2.81 7.37 -2.67
CA HIS A 6 -2.15 8.58 -3.12
C HIS A 6 -1.83 8.49 -4.61
N ARG A 7 -1.40 9.62 -5.18
CA ARG A 7 -1.26 9.74 -6.62
C ARG A 7 -0.20 8.80 -7.17
N GLY A 8 -0.38 8.43 -8.42
CA GLY A 8 0.61 7.63 -9.13
C GLY A 8 0.56 6.16 -8.87
N CYS A 9 -0.37 5.71 -8.04
CA CYS A 9 -0.51 4.27 -7.81
C CYS A 9 -1.09 3.60 -9.04
N ARG A 10 -0.59 2.39 -9.33
CA ARG A 10 -1.16 1.53 -10.37
C ARG A 10 -1.55 0.22 -9.72
N LEU A 11 -2.84 -0.08 -9.77
CA LEU A 11 -3.39 -1.21 -9.04
C LEU A 11 -4.18 -2.10 -9.99
N HIS A 12 -3.84 -3.38 -10.02
CA HIS A 12 -4.51 -4.36 -10.85
C HIS A 12 -4.87 -5.57 -10.01
N LYS A 13 -6.15 -5.92 -9.97
CA LYS A 13 -6.63 -7.09 -9.23
C LYS A 13 -6.17 -7.06 -7.79
N VAL A 14 -6.54 -5.99 -7.10
CA VAL A 14 -6.13 -5.78 -5.72
C VAL A 14 -7.35 -5.67 -4.84
N ILE A 15 -7.30 -6.34 -3.71
CA ILE A 15 -8.28 -6.16 -2.64
C ILE A 15 -7.58 -5.44 -1.51
N ILE A 16 -8.09 -4.28 -1.15
CA ILE A 16 -7.46 -3.46 -0.12
C ILE A 16 -8.37 -3.44 1.10
N ASP A 17 -7.83 -3.89 2.20
CA ASP A 17 -8.56 -3.91 3.46
C ASP A 17 -8.77 -2.48 3.94
N LYS A 18 -9.64 -2.35 4.96
CA LYS A 18 -9.99 -1.03 5.47
C LYS A 18 -8.80 -0.35 6.12
N GLN A 19 -8.85 0.96 6.16
CA GLN A 19 -7.87 1.80 6.86
C GLN A 19 -6.46 1.65 6.31
N CYS A 20 -6.35 1.33 5.04
CA CYS A 20 -5.05 1.28 4.38
C CYS A 20 -4.76 2.62 3.73
N VAL A 21 -3.50 3.02 3.78
CA VAL A 21 -3.03 4.21 3.11
C VAL A 21 -1.88 3.80 2.20
N LEU A 22 -2.10 3.91 0.89
CA LEU A 22 -1.09 3.52 -0.09
C LEU A 22 -0.23 4.73 -0.44
N PRO A 23 1.09 4.59 -0.38
CA PRO A 23 1.98 5.72 -0.70
C PRO A 23 1.95 6.04 -2.17
N PRO A 24 2.38 7.26 -2.53
CA PRO A 24 2.41 7.64 -3.95
C PRO A 24 3.29 6.69 -4.75
N GLY A 25 2.82 6.36 -5.94
CA GLY A 25 3.61 5.57 -6.88
C GLY A 25 3.66 4.08 -6.63
N LEU A 26 2.89 3.58 -5.67
CA LEU A 26 2.91 2.15 -5.39
C LEU A 26 2.26 1.39 -6.52
N VAL A 27 2.93 0.34 -6.99
CA VAL A 27 2.45 -0.48 -8.09
C VAL A 27 2.16 -1.88 -7.56
N ILE A 28 0.94 -2.35 -7.77
CA ILE A 28 0.52 -3.68 -7.35
C ILE A 28 -0.21 -4.33 -8.51
N GLY A 29 0.15 -5.56 -8.81
CA GLY A 29 -0.51 -6.32 -9.87
C GLY A 29 0.27 -6.38 -11.16
N GLU A 30 1.49 -5.84 -11.17
CA GLU A 30 2.33 -5.88 -12.38
C GLU A 30 3.57 -6.72 -12.20
N ASP A 31 4.01 -6.91 -10.96
CA ASP A 31 5.20 -7.70 -10.66
C ASP A 31 4.83 -8.73 -9.60
N ALA A 32 4.56 -9.96 -10.06
CA ALA A 32 4.05 -11.00 -9.16
C ALA A 32 5.01 -11.32 -8.02
N GLU A 33 6.31 -11.29 -8.29
CA GLU A 33 7.27 -11.60 -7.25
C GLU A 33 7.31 -10.52 -6.17
N ALA A 34 7.29 -9.27 -6.59
CA ALA A 34 7.28 -8.17 -5.64
C ALA A 34 6.00 -8.20 -4.80
N ASP A 35 4.87 -8.47 -5.45
CA ASP A 35 3.60 -8.52 -4.74
C ASP A 35 3.61 -9.64 -3.70
N ALA A 36 4.16 -10.78 -4.06
CA ALA A 36 4.19 -11.92 -3.14
C ALA A 36 5.10 -11.65 -1.94
N ARG A 37 6.17 -10.87 -2.14
CA ARG A 37 7.05 -10.52 -1.04
C ARG A 37 6.43 -9.48 -0.11
N ARG A 38 5.67 -8.56 -0.68
CA ARG A 38 5.16 -7.41 0.07
C ARG A 38 3.79 -7.66 0.66
N PHE A 39 2.98 -8.43 -0.05
CA PHE A 39 1.57 -8.61 0.29
C PHE A 39 1.23 -10.07 0.17
N TYR A 40 -0.06 -10.39 0.17
CA TYR A 40 -0.51 -11.74 -0.07
C TYR A 40 -1.05 -11.83 -1.50
N ARG A 41 -0.48 -12.72 -2.30
CA ARG A 41 -0.93 -12.91 -3.66
C ARG A 41 -1.55 -14.30 -3.79
N SER A 42 -2.82 -14.35 -4.20
CA SER A 42 -3.52 -15.61 -4.35
C SER A 42 -3.10 -16.32 -5.64
N GLU A 43 -3.46 -17.59 -5.75
CA GLU A 43 -3.18 -18.35 -6.95
C GLU A 43 -3.84 -17.74 -8.18
N GLY A 44 -4.98 -17.11 -7.99
CA GLY A 44 -5.70 -16.49 -9.10
C GLY A 44 -5.14 -15.15 -9.52
N GLY A 45 -4.06 -14.69 -8.89
CA GLY A 45 -3.45 -13.43 -9.29
C GLY A 45 -4.05 -12.21 -8.64
N VAL A 46 -4.83 -12.39 -7.58
CA VAL A 46 -5.38 -11.28 -6.82
C VAL A 46 -4.48 -11.02 -5.63
N THR A 47 -4.15 -9.76 -5.42
CA THR A 47 -3.28 -9.36 -4.31
C THR A 47 -4.12 -8.75 -3.20
N LEU A 48 -3.91 -9.24 -2.00
CA LEU A 48 -4.58 -8.71 -0.81
C LEU A 48 -3.60 -7.80 -0.06
N VAL A 49 -4.06 -6.61 0.27
CA VAL A 49 -3.25 -5.64 1.00
C VAL A 49 -3.95 -5.31 2.30
N THR A 50 -3.24 -5.49 3.39
CA THR A 50 -3.76 -5.15 4.71
C THR A 50 -2.90 -4.07 5.34
N LYS A 51 -3.44 -3.46 6.38
CA LYS A 51 -2.73 -2.41 7.10
C LYS A 51 -1.41 -2.92 7.68
N SER A 52 -1.42 -4.13 8.24
CA SER A 52 -0.21 -4.69 8.83
C SER A 52 0.85 -4.98 7.77
N MET A 53 0.43 -5.39 6.57
CA MET A 53 1.38 -5.60 5.49
C MET A 53 2.04 -4.30 5.05
N LEU A 54 1.27 -3.23 4.98
CA LEU A 54 1.82 -1.93 4.65
C LEU A 54 2.77 -1.42 5.72
N LYS A 55 2.44 -1.68 6.97
CA LYS A 55 3.32 -1.29 8.06
C LYS A 55 4.66 -2.02 7.99
N ALA A 56 4.62 -3.31 7.69
CA ALA A 56 5.84 -4.08 7.53
C ALA A 56 6.65 -3.58 6.33
N LEU A 57 5.97 -3.25 5.24
CA LEU A 57 6.65 -2.74 4.07
C LEU A 57 7.35 -1.42 4.37
N ALA A 58 6.72 -0.55 5.13
CA ALA A 58 7.32 0.73 5.49
C ALA A 58 8.59 0.53 6.32
N GLN A 59 8.63 -0.51 7.13
CA GLN A 59 9.82 -0.80 7.91
C GLN A 59 10.93 -1.38 7.06
N GLN A 60 10.57 -2.18 6.06
CA GLN A 60 11.57 -2.80 5.21
C GLN A 60 12.08 -1.86 4.12
N ASP A 61 11.23 -0.98 3.65
CA ASP A 61 11.57 -0.10 2.53
C ASP A 61 10.98 1.28 2.77
N PRO A 62 11.56 2.02 3.71
CA PRO A 62 11.02 3.34 4.06
C PRO A 62 10.96 4.30 2.88
N SER A 63 11.83 4.13 1.90
CA SER A 63 11.88 5.07 0.78
C SER A 63 10.59 5.11 -0.01
N LEU A 64 9.84 4.00 -0.01
CA LEU A 64 8.55 3.98 -0.69
C LEU A 64 7.56 4.96 -0.10
N PHE A 65 7.75 5.32 1.16
CA PHE A 65 6.79 6.14 1.88
C PHE A 65 7.27 7.56 2.07
N GLU A 66 8.40 7.93 1.49
CA GLU A 66 8.96 9.27 1.69
C GLU A 66 8.08 10.37 1.13
N GLY A 67 7.36 10.09 0.04
CA GLY A 67 6.48 11.08 -0.56
C GLY A 67 5.13 11.20 0.09
N MET A 68 4.91 10.47 1.18
CA MET A 68 3.63 10.43 1.84
C MET A 68 3.35 11.76 2.51
N PRO A 69 2.18 12.35 2.28
CA PRO A 69 1.83 13.58 2.99
C PRO A 69 1.73 13.32 4.49
N THR A 70 2.04 14.35 5.26
CA THR A 70 1.88 14.26 6.69
C THR A 70 0.43 14.22 7.06
N GLU A 71 0.05 13.22 7.81
CA GLU A 71 -1.32 13.06 8.22
C GLU A 71 -1.45 13.45 9.66
N ARG A 72 -1.44 14.70 9.89
CA ARG A 72 -1.50 15.15 11.27
C ARG A 72 -2.79 15.86 11.50
N PRO A 73 -3.85 15.13 11.62
CA PRO A 73 -5.14 15.77 11.73
C PRO A 73 -5.24 16.66 12.92
N ASP A 74 -4.38 16.38 13.85
CA ASP A 74 -4.46 17.16 15.03
C ASP A 74 -3.52 18.29 15.04
N ARG A 75 -2.99 18.54 14.24
CA ARG A 75 -2.14 19.41 14.31
C ARG A 75 -2.34 20.40 14.77
N PRO A 76 -2.34 20.50 15.37
CA PRO A 76 -2.76 21.45 15.84
C PRO A 76 -2.06 22.50 15.94
N ARG A 77 -2.04 22.66 15.79
CA ARG A 77 -1.66 23.45 15.91
C ARG A 77 -1.58 24.01 16.54
#